data_4a8ceebd5fc4bbe7510cda9a528e828a
#
_entry.id   4a8ceebd5fc4bbe7510cda9a528e828a
#
_cell.length_a   1.000
_cell.length_b   1.000
_cell.length_c   1.000
_cell.angle_alpha   90.00
_cell.angle_beta   90.00
_cell.angle_gamma   90.00
#
_symmetry.space_group_name_H-M   'P 1'
#
loop_
_entity.id
_entity.type
_entity.pdbx_description
1 polymer ?
#
loop_
_entity_poly.entity_id
_entity_poly.type
_entity_poly.pdbx_seq_one_letter_code
_entity_poly.pdbx_strand_id
1 'polypeptide(L)'
;MEIISILDAPMRTLGHNTTIVFYNTEKDFHYEVPKDLVDPQSGVICCPDNFLYDKPLPKSVIRLTCLANFDGWSTLPEADYMAAKAEWLPRIHREVLQFVPDFRDHIVFTDFFTPRTIKYWTGHLNGAVYGMPNKRKTGRTHLENLFICGNDQGFLGIVGAMLSGISMANLHVLKK
;
A
#
# COMPACT_ATOMS: atom_id res chain seq x y z
N MET A 1 -0.09 -5.77 -1.00
CA MET A 1 0.40 -5.57 -2.38
C MET A 1 -0.16 -4.29 -2.97
N GLU A 2 0.47 -3.77 -4.02
CA GLU A 2 0.00 -2.58 -4.70
C GLU A 2 0.21 -2.70 -6.21
N ILE A 3 -0.80 -2.29 -6.99
CA ILE A 3 -0.71 -2.12 -8.43
C ILE A 3 -0.72 -0.61 -8.70
N ILE A 4 0.23 -0.15 -9.52
CA ILE A 4 0.31 1.24 -9.97
C ILE A 4 0.20 1.22 -11.48
N SER A 5 -0.85 1.84 -12.03
CA SER A 5 -1.04 1.98 -13.47
C SER A 5 -0.98 3.46 -13.86
N ILE A 6 -0.19 3.74 -14.91
CA ILE A 6 -0.16 5.04 -15.57
C ILE A 6 -1.17 5.01 -16.71
N LEU A 7 -2.00 6.04 -16.78
CA LEU A 7 -3.06 6.16 -17.77
C LEU A 7 -2.76 7.32 -18.74
N ASP A 8 -3.22 7.18 -19.97
CA ASP A 8 -3.20 8.24 -20.99
C ASP A 8 -4.37 9.23 -20.87
N ALA A 9 -5.39 8.88 -20.05
CA ALA A 9 -6.54 9.73 -19.76
C ALA A 9 -6.75 9.90 -18.24
N PRO A 10 -7.08 11.11 -17.75
CA PRO A 10 -7.43 11.33 -16.35
C PRO A 10 -8.69 10.55 -15.95
N MET A 11 -8.70 9.94 -14.76
CA MET A 11 -9.87 9.22 -14.26
C MET A 11 -11.13 10.09 -14.17
N ARG A 12 -10.98 11.39 -13.97
CA ARG A 12 -12.11 12.35 -14.01
C ARG A 12 -12.79 12.46 -15.38
N THR A 13 -12.05 12.27 -16.47
CA THR A 13 -12.63 12.26 -17.82
C THR A 13 -13.39 10.98 -18.12
N LEU A 14 -13.10 9.93 -17.37
CA LEU A 14 -13.83 8.66 -17.39
C LEU A 14 -15.03 8.66 -16.42
N GLY A 15 -15.26 9.77 -15.70
CA GLY A 15 -16.38 9.93 -14.79
C GLY A 15 -16.08 9.64 -13.31
N HIS A 16 -14.81 9.44 -12.93
CA HIS A 16 -14.41 9.22 -11.54
C HIS A 16 -13.65 10.40 -10.96
N ASN A 17 -14.26 11.08 -9.97
CA ASN A 17 -13.72 12.31 -9.38
C ASN A 17 -13.18 12.13 -7.94
N THR A 18 -13.31 10.94 -7.36
CA THR A 18 -12.88 10.66 -5.99
C THR A 18 -11.39 10.31 -5.95
N THR A 19 -10.67 10.90 -5.00
CA THR A 19 -9.23 10.64 -4.84
C THR A 19 -8.95 9.28 -4.22
N ILE A 20 -9.70 8.90 -3.18
CA ILE A 20 -9.52 7.64 -2.45
C ILE A 20 -10.86 6.97 -2.21
N VAL A 21 -10.95 5.70 -2.55
CA VAL A 21 -12.10 4.83 -2.26
C VAL A 21 -11.60 3.63 -1.46
N PHE A 22 -12.13 3.43 -0.26
CA PHE A 22 -12.00 2.17 0.47
C PHE A 22 -13.18 1.30 0.08
N TYR A 23 -12.92 0.09 -0.39
CA TYR A 23 -13.97 -0.81 -0.82
C TYR A 23 -13.92 -2.16 -0.09
N ASN A 24 -15.07 -2.79 0.01
CA ASN A 24 -15.25 -4.15 0.48
C ASN A 24 -16.49 -4.74 -0.22
N THR A 25 -16.34 -5.89 -0.87
CA THR A 25 -17.44 -6.59 -1.56
C THR A 25 -18.12 -7.63 -0.68
N GLU A 26 -17.57 -7.93 0.49
CA GLU A 26 -18.16 -8.83 1.47
C GLU A 26 -18.99 -8.06 2.52
N LYS A 27 -19.84 -8.81 3.25
CA LYS A 27 -20.66 -8.24 4.32
C LYS A 27 -19.80 -7.66 5.45
N ASP A 28 -18.74 -8.37 5.83
CA ASP A 28 -17.84 -8.01 6.91
C ASP A 28 -16.42 -7.83 6.38
N PHE A 29 -15.71 -6.83 6.87
CA PHE A 29 -14.31 -6.62 6.52
C PHE A 29 -13.40 -7.50 7.38
N HIS A 30 -12.57 -8.30 6.74
CA HIS A 30 -11.62 -9.20 7.40
C HIS A 30 -10.19 -8.67 7.27
N TYR A 31 -9.65 -8.11 8.35
CA TYR A 31 -8.25 -7.68 8.39
C TYR A 31 -7.36 -8.83 8.89
N GLU A 32 -7.09 -9.75 7.99
CA GLU A 32 -6.26 -10.93 8.25
C GLU A 32 -5.36 -11.26 7.04
N VAL A 33 -4.41 -12.18 7.24
CA VAL A 33 -3.59 -12.67 6.12
C VAL A 33 -4.49 -13.49 5.18
N PRO A 34 -4.58 -13.13 3.89
CA PRO A 34 -5.38 -13.90 2.94
C PRO A 34 -4.92 -15.36 2.84
N LYS A 35 -5.86 -16.28 2.62
CA LYS A 35 -5.55 -17.68 2.33
C LYS A 35 -4.88 -17.84 0.97
N ASP A 36 -5.36 -17.10 -0.02
CA ASP A 36 -4.76 -16.98 -1.34
C ASP A 36 -3.63 -15.93 -1.34
N LEU A 37 -2.98 -15.74 -2.48
CA LEU A 37 -1.90 -14.76 -2.62
C LEU A 37 -2.37 -13.32 -2.37
N VAL A 38 -3.62 -12.99 -2.71
CA VAL A 38 -4.23 -11.67 -2.56
C VAL A 38 -5.67 -11.81 -2.10
N ASP A 39 -6.14 -10.88 -1.28
CA ASP A 39 -7.56 -10.61 -1.08
C ASP A 39 -8.01 -9.50 -2.04
N PRO A 40 -8.70 -9.81 -3.15
CA PRO A 40 -9.19 -8.79 -4.07
C PRO A 40 -10.54 -8.19 -3.65
N GLN A 41 -11.21 -8.74 -2.63
CA GLN A 41 -12.55 -8.36 -2.20
C GLN A 41 -12.56 -7.11 -1.34
N SER A 42 -11.40 -6.75 -0.77
CA SER A 42 -11.23 -5.53 -0.01
C SER A 42 -9.96 -4.79 -0.38
N GLY A 43 -10.00 -3.46 -0.31
CA GLY A 43 -8.82 -2.68 -0.65
C GLY A 43 -9.04 -1.19 -0.75
N VAL A 44 -8.06 -0.54 -1.35
CA VAL A 44 -8.04 0.91 -1.57
C VAL A 44 -7.76 1.21 -3.03
N ILE A 45 -8.61 2.04 -3.62
CA ILE A 45 -8.40 2.65 -4.93
C ILE A 45 -7.96 4.08 -4.69
N CYS A 46 -6.84 4.50 -5.26
CA CYS A 46 -6.35 5.86 -5.14
C CYS A 46 -6.07 6.44 -6.52
N CYS A 47 -6.68 7.60 -6.81
CA CYS A 47 -6.48 8.40 -8.01
C CYS A 47 -5.88 9.75 -7.61
N PRO A 48 -4.53 9.85 -7.47
CA PRO A 48 -3.87 11.06 -6.96
C PRO A 48 -4.15 12.32 -7.77
N ASP A 49 -4.33 12.19 -9.07
CA ASP A 49 -4.63 13.30 -9.98
C ASP A 49 -6.04 13.88 -9.81
N ASN A 50 -6.92 13.24 -9.04
CA ASN A 50 -8.20 13.79 -8.62
C ASN A 50 -8.09 14.71 -7.39
N PHE A 51 -6.93 14.79 -6.73
CA PHE A 51 -6.69 15.77 -5.69
C PHE A 51 -6.67 17.19 -6.27
N LEU A 52 -7.04 18.19 -5.47
CA LEU A 52 -7.06 19.60 -5.89
C LEU A 52 -5.63 20.16 -5.87
N TYR A 53 -4.93 19.99 -7.00
CA TYR A 53 -3.64 20.64 -7.23
C TYR A 53 -3.83 21.98 -7.96
N ASP A 54 -2.93 22.93 -7.72
CA ASP A 54 -2.90 24.22 -8.44
C ASP A 54 -2.68 24.04 -9.95
N LYS A 55 -1.99 22.98 -10.32
CA LYS A 55 -1.74 22.59 -11.71
C LYS A 55 -2.03 21.10 -11.90
N PRO A 56 -2.60 20.71 -13.04
CA PRO A 56 -2.80 19.29 -13.36
C PRO A 56 -1.48 18.51 -13.30
N LEU A 57 -1.52 17.28 -12.82
CA LEU A 57 -0.37 16.38 -12.88
C LEU A 57 -0.08 16.00 -14.35
N PRO A 58 1.20 15.75 -14.69
CA PRO A 58 1.61 15.48 -16.07
C PRO A 58 1.10 14.14 -16.61
N LYS A 59 0.72 13.23 -15.71
CA LYS A 59 0.19 11.89 -16.04
C LYS A 59 -0.89 11.52 -15.05
N SER A 60 -1.88 10.76 -15.52
CA SER A 60 -2.87 10.16 -14.67
C SER A 60 -2.35 8.85 -14.07
N VAL A 61 -2.69 8.60 -12.82
CA VAL A 61 -2.26 7.40 -12.09
C VAL A 61 -3.43 6.82 -11.32
N ILE A 62 -3.63 5.52 -11.43
CA ILE A 62 -4.49 4.76 -10.52
C ILE A 62 -3.64 3.78 -9.72
N ARG A 63 -3.88 3.71 -8.41
CA ARG A 63 -3.20 2.81 -7.47
C ARG A 63 -4.25 1.94 -6.80
N LEU A 64 -3.99 0.63 -6.81
CA LEU A 64 -4.87 -0.38 -6.22
C LEU A 64 -4.09 -1.12 -5.13
N THR A 65 -4.56 -1.04 -3.89
CA THR A 65 -3.90 -1.66 -2.74
C THR A 65 -4.82 -2.71 -2.13
N CYS A 66 -4.32 -3.94 -2.00
CA CYS A 66 -5.05 -5.06 -1.39
C CYS A 66 -4.18 -5.75 -0.32
N LEU A 67 -4.82 -6.49 0.59
CA LEU A 67 -4.11 -7.40 1.49
C LEU A 67 -3.46 -8.52 0.68
N ALA A 68 -2.31 -9.01 1.15
CA ALA A 68 -1.56 -10.04 0.45
C ALA A 68 -0.84 -10.98 1.41
N ASN A 69 -0.69 -12.23 1.00
CA ASN A 69 -0.02 -13.29 1.74
C ASN A 69 1.47 -13.27 1.43
N PHE A 70 2.28 -12.81 2.38
CA PHE A 70 3.74 -12.76 2.21
C PHE A 70 4.35 -14.14 1.96
N ASP A 71 3.97 -15.15 2.75
CA ASP A 71 4.56 -16.49 2.66
C ASP A 71 4.24 -17.14 1.31
N GLY A 72 3.00 -16.99 0.84
CA GLY A 72 2.59 -17.43 -0.48
C GLY A 72 3.46 -16.83 -1.59
N TRP A 73 3.60 -15.50 -1.60
CA TRP A 73 4.41 -14.81 -2.61
C TRP A 73 5.91 -15.11 -2.52
N SER A 74 6.46 -15.24 -1.31
CA SER A 74 7.91 -15.38 -1.10
C SER A 74 8.44 -16.77 -1.44
N THR A 75 7.58 -17.79 -1.41
CA THR A 75 7.95 -19.19 -1.70
C THR A 75 7.86 -19.56 -3.17
N LEU A 76 7.24 -18.72 -4.02
CA LEU A 76 7.10 -18.99 -5.44
C LEU A 76 8.46 -18.97 -6.17
N PRO A 77 8.76 -19.99 -7.00
CA PRO A 77 9.82 -19.91 -8.00
C PRO A 77 9.59 -18.73 -8.94
N GLU A 78 10.65 -18.22 -9.58
CA GLU A 78 10.54 -17.00 -10.40
C GLU A 78 9.52 -17.10 -11.55
N ALA A 79 9.47 -18.23 -12.24
CA ALA A 79 8.51 -18.46 -13.32
C ALA A 79 7.06 -18.43 -12.80
N ASP A 80 6.79 -19.10 -11.67
CA ASP A 80 5.47 -19.14 -11.06
C ASP A 80 5.09 -17.77 -10.46
N TYR A 81 6.07 -17.03 -9.93
CA TYR A 81 5.88 -15.67 -9.44
C TYR A 81 5.40 -14.73 -10.56
N MET A 82 6.03 -14.78 -11.73
CA MET A 82 5.62 -13.96 -12.87
C MET A 82 4.24 -14.39 -13.40
N ALA A 83 3.98 -15.69 -13.48
CA ALA A 83 2.67 -16.23 -13.87
C ALA A 83 1.57 -15.80 -12.88
N ALA A 84 1.83 -15.87 -11.58
CA ALA A 84 0.89 -15.43 -10.56
C ALA A 84 0.57 -13.94 -10.67
N LYS A 85 1.57 -13.08 -10.91
CA LYS A 85 1.30 -11.64 -11.16
C LYS A 85 0.36 -11.44 -12.37
N ALA A 86 0.62 -12.15 -13.46
CA ALA A 86 -0.19 -12.07 -14.66
C ALA A 86 -1.63 -12.58 -14.45
N GLU A 87 -1.82 -13.62 -13.63
CA GLU A 87 -3.13 -14.15 -13.26
C GLU A 87 -3.91 -13.21 -12.34
N TRP A 88 -3.26 -12.67 -11.30
CA TRP A 88 -3.93 -11.87 -10.27
C TRP A 88 -4.30 -10.47 -10.76
N LEU A 89 -3.56 -9.88 -11.68
CA LEU A 89 -3.85 -8.54 -12.21
C LEU A 89 -5.29 -8.40 -12.75
N PRO A 90 -5.76 -9.24 -13.69
CA PRO A 90 -7.13 -9.14 -14.20
C PRO A 90 -8.20 -9.49 -13.15
N ARG A 91 -7.88 -10.34 -12.17
CA ARG A 91 -8.81 -10.66 -11.06
C ARG A 91 -9.05 -9.44 -10.18
N ILE A 92 -7.98 -8.73 -9.80
CA ILE A 92 -8.08 -7.49 -9.02
C ILE A 92 -8.81 -6.40 -9.80
N HIS A 93 -8.49 -6.21 -11.09
CA HIS A 93 -9.20 -5.25 -11.93
C HIS A 93 -10.70 -5.53 -11.96
N ARG A 94 -11.11 -6.79 -12.07
CA ARG A 94 -12.55 -7.17 -12.10
C ARG A 94 -13.28 -6.70 -10.83
N GLU A 95 -12.68 -6.86 -9.65
CA GLU A 95 -13.31 -6.41 -8.40
C GLU A 95 -13.37 -4.89 -8.31
N VAL A 96 -12.29 -4.21 -8.72
CA VAL A 96 -12.18 -2.75 -8.69
C VAL A 96 -13.18 -2.07 -9.63
N LEU A 97 -13.48 -2.68 -10.77
CA LEU A 97 -14.44 -2.13 -11.75
C LEU A 97 -15.90 -2.08 -11.27
N GLN A 98 -16.20 -2.66 -10.10
CA GLN A 98 -17.49 -2.46 -9.45
C GLN A 98 -17.61 -1.05 -8.81
N PHE A 99 -16.49 -0.35 -8.62
CA PHE A 99 -16.42 0.92 -7.89
C PHE A 99 -15.95 2.10 -8.73
N VAL A 100 -15.29 1.83 -9.86
CA VAL A 100 -14.77 2.86 -10.77
C VAL A 100 -15.06 2.51 -12.22
N PRO A 101 -15.14 3.51 -13.12
CA PRO A 101 -15.27 3.26 -14.56
C PRO A 101 -14.12 2.41 -15.10
N ASP A 102 -14.37 1.74 -16.22
CA ASP A 102 -13.35 0.94 -16.88
C ASP A 102 -12.22 1.83 -17.42
N PHE A 103 -11.04 1.65 -16.87
CA PHE A 103 -9.83 2.40 -17.20
C PHE A 103 -8.80 1.55 -17.98
N ARG A 104 -9.08 0.27 -18.20
CA ARG A 104 -8.09 -0.69 -18.70
C ARG A 104 -7.56 -0.35 -20.08
N ASP A 105 -8.40 0.16 -20.98
CA ASP A 105 -8.00 0.57 -22.32
C ASP A 105 -7.11 1.83 -22.34
N HIS A 106 -7.02 2.53 -21.21
CA HIS A 106 -6.19 3.71 -21.01
C HIS A 106 -4.85 3.41 -20.33
N ILE A 107 -4.56 2.13 -20.02
CA ILE A 107 -3.31 1.77 -19.33
C ILE A 107 -2.13 1.83 -20.32
N VAL A 108 -1.18 2.70 -20.02
CA VAL A 108 0.10 2.82 -20.78
C VAL A 108 1.21 2.00 -20.15
N PHE A 109 1.16 1.86 -18.81
CA PHE A 109 2.15 1.13 -18.05
C PHE A 109 1.54 0.63 -16.74
N THR A 110 1.93 -0.56 -16.31
CA THR A 110 1.55 -1.10 -15.00
C THR A 110 2.76 -1.70 -14.29
N ASP A 111 2.90 -1.39 -13.01
CA ASP A 111 3.79 -2.09 -12.11
C ASP A 111 2.98 -2.75 -10.98
N PHE A 112 3.42 -3.95 -10.57
CA PHE A 112 2.73 -4.77 -9.59
C PHE A 112 3.70 -5.12 -8.44
N PHE A 113 3.60 -4.41 -7.34
CA PHE A 113 4.37 -4.61 -6.12
C PHE A 113 3.73 -5.68 -5.23
N THR A 114 4.37 -6.81 -5.11
CA THR A 114 3.99 -7.87 -4.17
C THR A 114 4.70 -7.66 -2.83
N PRO A 115 4.34 -8.39 -1.76
CA PRO A 115 5.12 -8.37 -0.51
C PRO A 115 6.60 -8.75 -0.70
N ARG A 116 6.91 -9.63 -1.67
CA ARG A 116 8.29 -9.98 -2.05
C ARG A 116 9.04 -8.76 -2.62
N THR A 117 8.42 -7.97 -3.49
CA THR A 117 8.97 -6.72 -4.03
C THR A 117 9.24 -5.71 -2.92
N ILE A 118 8.26 -5.52 -2.01
CA ILE A 118 8.38 -4.59 -0.88
C ILE A 118 9.55 -4.99 0.00
N LYS A 119 9.66 -6.27 0.39
CA LYS A 119 10.78 -6.78 1.19
C LYS A 119 12.14 -6.53 0.51
N TYR A 120 12.22 -6.78 -0.80
CA TYR A 120 13.45 -6.58 -1.55
C TYR A 120 13.96 -5.13 -1.48
N TRP A 121 13.06 -4.17 -1.66
CA TRP A 121 13.43 -2.74 -1.70
C TRP A 121 13.55 -2.07 -0.33
N THR A 122 12.78 -2.53 0.66
CA THR A 122 12.71 -1.86 1.98
C THR A 122 13.45 -2.62 3.08
N GLY A 123 13.73 -3.91 2.90
CA GLY A 123 14.28 -4.78 3.93
C GLY A 123 13.29 -5.12 5.06
N HIS A 124 12.05 -4.63 5.00
CA HIS A 124 11.06 -4.87 6.06
C HIS A 124 10.65 -6.35 6.10
N LEU A 125 10.58 -6.89 7.33
CA LEU A 125 10.10 -8.25 7.57
C LEU A 125 8.71 -8.44 6.97
N ASN A 126 8.54 -9.58 6.28
CA ASN A 126 7.27 -9.99 5.67
C ASN A 126 6.69 -8.96 4.68
N GLY A 127 7.54 -8.11 4.08
CA GLY A 127 7.09 -7.07 3.16
C GLY A 127 6.12 -6.07 3.79
N ALA A 128 6.24 -5.83 5.10
CA ALA A 128 5.35 -4.92 5.82
C ALA A 128 5.58 -3.47 5.38
N VAL A 129 4.48 -2.75 5.09
CA VAL A 129 4.53 -1.32 4.68
C VAL A 129 4.49 -0.40 5.89
N TYR A 130 3.69 -0.76 6.89
CA TYR A 130 3.44 0.08 8.08
C TYR A 130 4.20 -0.37 9.32
N GLY A 131 5.31 -1.08 9.16
CA GLY A 131 6.14 -1.59 10.24
C GLY A 131 5.54 -2.78 10.98
N MET A 132 6.09 -3.07 12.18
CA MET A 132 5.68 -4.22 12.99
C MET A 132 4.24 -4.06 13.52
N PRO A 133 3.46 -5.15 13.63
CA PRO A 133 2.12 -5.11 14.24
C PRO A 133 2.14 -4.62 15.69
N ASN A 134 3.10 -5.11 16.48
CA ASN A 134 3.26 -4.75 17.89
C ASN A 134 4.11 -3.49 18.03
N LYS A 135 3.49 -2.33 17.97
CA LYS A 135 4.17 -1.02 18.04
C LYS A 135 4.90 -0.81 19.36
N ARG A 136 6.12 -0.29 19.30
CA ARG A 136 6.93 0.11 20.45
C ARG A 136 6.59 1.52 20.90
N LYS A 137 5.39 1.74 21.45
CA LYS A 137 4.84 3.07 21.77
C LYS A 137 5.76 3.98 22.55
N THR A 138 6.56 3.43 23.47
CA THR A 138 7.55 4.19 24.24
C THR A 138 8.84 4.48 23.48
N GLY A 139 9.04 3.86 22.31
CA GLY A 139 10.28 3.92 21.55
C GLY A 139 11.49 3.21 22.20
N ARG A 140 11.36 2.69 23.41
CA ARG A 140 12.48 2.02 24.11
C ARG A 140 12.80 0.68 23.49
N THR A 141 14.10 0.40 23.32
CA THR A 141 14.62 -0.92 22.95
C THR A 141 15.10 -1.69 24.19
N HIS A 142 15.67 -2.87 23.98
CA HIS A 142 16.35 -3.64 25.03
C HIS A 142 17.76 -3.08 25.36
N LEU A 143 18.27 -2.17 24.55
CA LEU A 143 19.55 -1.50 24.76
C LEU A 143 19.32 -0.13 25.41
N GLU A 144 20.21 0.21 26.35
CA GLU A 144 20.23 1.56 26.93
C GLU A 144 20.61 2.59 25.86
N ASN A 145 19.98 3.75 25.92
CA ASN A 145 20.24 4.90 25.03
C ASN A 145 19.97 4.62 23.52
N LEU A 146 19.28 3.52 23.17
CA LEU A 146 18.82 3.24 21.82
C LEU A 146 17.30 3.28 21.76
N PHE A 147 16.76 4.14 20.91
CA PHE A 147 15.32 4.36 20.77
C PHE A 147 14.86 4.14 19.33
N ILE A 148 13.63 3.66 19.17
CA ILE A 148 12.98 3.50 17.88
C ILE A 148 12.02 4.66 17.66
N CYS A 149 12.02 5.22 16.46
CA CYS A 149 11.01 6.16 15.97
C CYS A 149 10.46 5.70 14.61
N GLY A 150 9.47 6.40 14.11
CA GLY A 150 8.82 6.08 12.83
C GLY A 150 7.68 5.08 12.96
N ASN A 151 7.42 4.35 11.89
CA ASN A 151 6.26 3.45 11.80
C ASN A 151 6.25 2.36 12.88
N ASP A 152 7.38 1.89 13.33
CA ASP A 152 7.48 0.84 14.36
C ASP A 152 7.18 1.34 15.77
N GLN A 153 7.30 2.64 16.00
CA GLN A 153 6.95 3.27 17.28
C GLN A 153 5.44 3.46 17.43
N GLY A 154 4.72 3.86 16.37
CA GLY A 154 3.26 3.96 16.47
C GLY A 154 2.59 4.91 15.51
N PHE A 155 3.29 5.89 14.99
CA PHE A 155 2.72 6.85 14.04
C PHE A 155 2.98 6.40 12.59
N LEU A 156 1.94 6.38 11.78
CA LEU A 156 2.00 5.88 10.41
C LEU A 156 2.13 7.01 9.38
N GLY A 157 2.72 6.67 8.23
CA GLY A 157 2.91 7.59 7.12
C GLY A 157 4.04 8.59 7.33
N ILE A 158 4.26 9.47 6.36
CA ILE A 158 5.39 10.42 6.36
C ILE A 158 5.30 11.38 7.55
N VAL A 159 4.16 12.05 7.71
CA VAL A 159 3.95 13.01 8.81
C VAL A 159 4.00 12.30 10.16
N GLY A 160 3.39 11.11 10.26
CA GLY A 160 3.43 10.30 11.47
C GLY A 160 4.86 9.90 11.85
N ALA A 161 5.68 9.47 10.92
CA ALA A 161 7.07 9.13 11.16
C ALA A 161 7.90 10.34 11.64
N MET A 162 7.66 11.52 11.07
CA MET A 162 8.28 12.77 11.55
C MET A 162 7.86 13.12 12.97
N LEU A 163 6.57 13.08 13.27
CA LEU A 163 6.03 13.32 14.62
C LEU A 163 6.58 12.31 15.64
N SER A 164 6.73 11.06 15.23
CA SER A 164 7.37 10.03 16.05
C SER A 164 8.80 10.42 16.41
N GLY A 165 9.61 10.87 15.43
CA GLY A 165 10.98 11.34 15.68
C GLY A 165 11.02 12.49 16.68
N ILE A 166 10.20 13.51 16.49
CA ILE A 166 10.07 14.65 17.39
C ILE A 166 9.67 14.20 18.81
N SER A 167 8.67 13.33 18.91
CA SER A 167 8.17 12.84 20.21
C SER A 167 9.24 12.05 20.96
N MET A 168 9.95 11.16 20.28
CA MET A 168 10.99 10.34 20.90
C MET A 168 12.20 11.19 21.32
N ALA A 169 12.60 12.17 20.50
CA ALA A 169 13.66 13.11 20.87
C ALA A 169 13.28 13.93 22.12
N ASN A 170 12.07 14.47 22.16
CA ASN A 170 11.58 15.20 23.33
C ASN A 170 11.49 14.33 24.58
N LEU A 171 11.01 13.10 24.44
CA LEU A 171 10.75 12.21 25.58
C LEU A 171 12.04 11.67 26.20
N HIS A 172 13.05 11.36 25.38
CA HIS A 172 14.22 10.59 25.82
C HIS A 172 15.54 11.37 25.77
N VAL A 173 15.64 12.42 24.97
CA VAL A 173 16.89 13.13 24.73
C VAL A 173 16.86 14.57 25.27
N LEU A 174 15.81 15.33 24.94
CA LEU A 174 15.76 16.77 25.23
C LEU A 174 15.16 17.12 26.62
N LYS A 175 14.32 16.24 27.17
CA LYS A 175 13.87 16.42 28.56
C LYS A 175 14.94 15.88 29.53
N LYS A 176 15.73 16.77 30.06
CA LYS A 176 16.51 16.56 31.28
C LYS A 176 15.74 17.11 32.48
#